data_689d22ab3247b876b306e2936d8ee0cb
#
_entry.id   689d22ab3247b876b306e2936d8ee0cb
#
_cell.length_a   1.000
_cell.length_b   1.000
_cell.length_c   1.000
_cell.angle_alpha   90.00
_cell.angle_beta   90.00
_cell.angle_gamma   90.00
#
_symmetry.space_group_name_H-M   'P 1'
#
loop_
_entity.id
_entity.type
_entity.pdbx_description
1 polymer ?
#
loop_
_entity_poly.entity_id
_entity_poly.type
_entity_poly.pdbx_seq_one_letter_code
_entity_poly.pdbx_strand_id
1 'polypeptide(L)'
;MKYYLKEEFLNDVNQKNAGNKARNDVETVLNELGYIPLRVLVDDWYKMNVLKAQIHKYQALSKAFKLLKRGDEIVIQFPLLHHSLLFSNLLKSLRKKGVKTYFLIHDLETLRFVNDETLPFRMKLRMKITEGSSLHYVNGIIAHNKVMKGVLVNKGVLGEKITNLEIFDYLIPDFIEKTSLRKEQPIIVAGNLSQDKAAYLYSLPIEPQFNLYGVGFDESRKLSNETYFGSFLPDELPSALEGSFGLVWDGDSSKTCSGVFGEYLRYNNSHKASLYLA
;
A
#
# COMPACT_ATOMS: atom_id res chain seq x y z
N MET A 1 -12.28 16.00 -18.08
CA MET A 1 -12.73 14.66 -17.67
C MET A 1 -11.94 14.19 -16.45
N LYS A 2 -12.42 13.18 -15.71
CA LYS A 2 -11.75 12.63 -14.53
C LYS A 2 -11.23 11.24 -14.83
N TYR A 3 -9.96 11.00 -14.53
CA TYR A 3 -9.27 9.73 -14.80
C TYR A 3 -8.58 9.19 -13.56
N TYR A 4 -8.34 7.90 -13.49
CA TYR A 4 -7.36 7.31 -12.60
C TYR A 4 -6.38 6.42 -13.38
N LEU A 5 -5.13 6.35 -12.93
CA LEU A 5 -4.13 5.50 -13.56
C LEU A 5 -4.33 4.07 -13.08
N LYS A 6 -4.57 3.15 -14.02
CA LYS A 6 -4.70 1.73 -13.76
C LYS A 6 -3.49 0.98 -14.32
N GLU A 7 -2.71 0.38 -13.44
CA GLU A 7 -1.58 -0.48 -13.80
C GLU A 7 -2.08 -1.92 -13.95
N GLU A 8 -2.03 -2.48 -15.16
CA GLU A 8 -2.47 -3.85 -15.46
C GLU A 8 -1.27 -4.75 -15.71
N PHE A 9 -1.22 -5.87 -15.00
CA PHE A 9 -0.17 -6.87 -15.18
C PHE A 9 -0.60 -7.90 -16.22
N LEU A 10 0.32 -8.26 -17.16
CA LEU A 10 0.05 -9.26 -18.20
C LEU A 10 -0.20 -10.68 -17.64
N ASN A 11 0.34 -10.97 -16.46
CA ASN A 11 0.21 -12.26 -15.79
C ASN A 11 -0.37 -12.06 -14.38
N ASP A 12 -1.59 -11.56 -14.30
CA ASP A 12 -2.30 -11.47 -13.02
C ASP A 12 -2.79 -12.87 -12.61
N VAL A 13 -1.85 -13.68 -12.10
CA VAL A 13 -2.17 -14.93 -11.44
C VAL A 13 -2.78 -14.55 -10.09
N ASN A 14 -3.95 -15.06 -9.75
CA ASN A 14 -4.65 -14.94 -8.47
C ASN A 14 -3.67 -15.03 -7.29
N GLN A 15 -3.13 -13.91 -6.89
CA GLN A 15 -2.16 -13.87 -5.80
C GLN A 15 -2.94 -13.82 -4.49
N LYS A 16 -2.78 -14.85 -3.67
CA LYS A 16 -3.28 -14.91 -2.28
C LYS A 16 -2.50 -13.93 -1.38
N ASN A 17 -2.37 -12.68 -1.83
CA ASN A 17 -1.77 -11.63 -1.02
C ASN A 17 -2.67 -10.38 -1.03
N ALA A 18 -2.75 -9.74 0.12
CA ALA A 18 -3.54 -8.53 0.30
C ALA A 18 -2.88 -7.28 -0.35
N GLY A 19 -1.73 -7.42 -1.02
CA GLY A 19 -0.96 -6.28 -1.53
C GLY A 19 -1.69 -5.45 -2.56
N ASN A 20 -2.55 -6.08 -3.37
CA ASN A 20 -3.32 -5.39 -4.39
C ASN A 20 -4.74 -4.98 -3.92
N LYS A 21 -5.25 -5.55 -2.80
CA LYS A 21 -6.64 -5.32 -2.35
C LYS A 21 -6.94 -3.83 -2.17
N ALA A 22 -6.12 -3.10 -1.41
CA ALA A 22 -6.33 -1.67 -1.20
C ALA A 22 -6.37 -0.87 -2.51
N ARG A 23 -5.55 -1.24 -3.50
CA ARG A 23 -5.54 -0.58 -4.80
C ARG A 23 -6.79 -0.89 -5.61
N ASN A 24 -7.22 -2.14 -5.62
CA ASN A 24 -8.43 -2.59 -6.32
C ASN A 24 -9.68 -1.94 -5.72
N ASP A 25 -9.77 -1.84 -4.39
CA ASP A 25 -10.88 -1.18 -3.71
C ASP A 25 -10.93 0.32 -4.06
N VAL A 26 -9.79 1.01 -4.06
CA VAL A 26 -9.71 2.40 -4.51
C VAL A 26 -10.14 2.54 -5.97
N GLU A 27 -9.75 1.62 -6.86
CA GLU A 27 -10.18 1.64 -8.26
C GLU A 27 -11.69 1.46 -8.39
N THR A 28 -12.30 0.59 -7.58
CA THR A 28 -13.75 0.40 -7.52
C THR A 28 -14.46 1.68 -7.10
N VAL A 29 -14.02 2.29 -6.00
CA VAL A 29 -14.56 3.58 -5.52
C VAL A 29 -14.40 4.68 -6.57
N LEU A 30 -13.25 4.78 -7.23
CA LEU A 30 -13.03 5.78 -8.28
C LEU A 30 -13.94 5.55 -9.49
N ASN A 31 -14.21 4.30 -9.88
CA ASN A 31 -15.16 3.97 -10.94
C ASN A 31 -16.59 4.40 -10.55
N GLU A 32 -17.03 4.14 -9.33
CA GLU A 32 -18.34 4.55 -8.80
C GLU A 32 -18.47 6.09 -8.77
N LEU A 33 -17.38 6.79 -8.50
CA LEU A 33 -17.32 8.26 -8.57
C LEU A 33 -17.22 8.82 -10.00
N GLY A 34 -17.30 7.96 -11.03
CA GLY A 34 -17.29 8.34 -12.44
C GLY A 34 -15.92 8.67 -13.02
N TYR A 35 -14.83 8.23 -12.36
CA TYR A 35 -13.48 8.31 -12.93
C TYR A 35 -13.29 7.21 -14.00
N ILE A 36 -12.58 7.55 -15.08
CA ILE A 36 -12.31 6.65 -16.20
C ILE A 36 -10.90 6.05 -16.03
N PRO A 37 -10.75 4.70 -16.16
CA PRO A 37 -9.43 4.09 -16.06
C PRO A 37 -8.53 4.48 -17.25
N LEU A 38 -7.36 5.01 -16.95
CA LEU A 38 -6.28 5.22 -17.90
C LEU A 38 -5.29 4.06 -17.75
N ARG A 39 -5.40 3.07 -18.64
CA ARG A 39 -4.70 1.80 -18.53
C ARG A 39 -3.26 1.88 -18.98
N VAL A 40 -2.35 1.30 -18.18
CA VAL A 40 -0.94 1.11 -18.50
C VAL A 40 -0.59 -0.35 -18.28
N LEU A 41 -0.18 -1.03 -19.35
CA LEU A 41 0.29 -2.40 -19.25
C LEU A 41 1.66 -2.46 -18.59
N VAL A 42 1.77 -3.34 -17.61
CA VAL A 42 3.00 -3.63 -16.89
C VAL A 42 3.58 -4.93 -17.43
N ASP A 43 4.56 -4.80 -18.31
CA ASP A 43 5.27 -5.94 -18.92
C ASP A 43 6.33 -6.52 -17.98
N ASP A 44 6.91 -7.66 -18.38
CA ASP A 44 8.03 -8.35 -17.73
C ASP A 44 9.35 -7.54 -17.79
N TRP A 45 9.31 -6.29 -17.38
CA TRP A 45 10.46 -5.37 -17.38
C TRP A 45 11.68 -5.90 -16.59
N TYR A 46 11.45 -6.80 -15.64
CA TYR A 46 12.52 -7.44 -14.85
C TYR A 46 13.43 -8.35 -15.70
N LYS A 47 12.96 -8.77 -16.87
CA LYS A 47 13.75 -9.52 -17.85
C LYS A 47 14.65 -8.59 -18.71
N MET A 48 14.46 -7.28 -18.61
CA MET A 48 15.22 -6.28 -19.38
C MET A 48 16.42 -5.77 -18.58
N ASN A 49 17.43 -5.25 -19.28
CA ASN A 49 18.47 -4.50 -18.58
C ASN A 49 17.87 -3.19 -17.99
N VAL A 50 18.49 -2.68 -16.93
CA VAL A 50 17.95 -1.54 -16.15
C VAL A 50 17.61 -0.33 -17.01
N LEU A 51 18.48 0.04 -17.96
CA LEU A 51 18.26 1.22 -18.80
C LEU A 51 17.08 1.03 -19.76
N LYS A 52 17.00 -0.11 -20.43
CA LYS A 52 15.87 -0.45 -21.30
C LYS A 52 14.56 -0.48 -20.52
N ALA A 53 14.57 -1.08 -19.32
CA ALA A 53 13.40 -1.10 -18.44
C ALA A 53 12.93 0.33 -18.09
N GLN A 54 13.84 1.26 -17.75
CA GLN A 54 13.46 2.64 -17.43
C GLN A 54 12.85 3.38 -18.63
N ILE A 55 13.42 3.20 -19.83
CA ILE A 55 12.89 3.79 -21.07
C ILE A 55 11.50 3.21 -21.38
N HIS A 56 11.35 1.90 -21.28
CA HIS A 56 10.08 1.21 -21.56
C HIS A 56 8.97 1.70 -20.60
N LYS A 57 9.24 1.76 -19.31
CA LYS A 57 8.33 2.30 -18.30
C LYS A 57 7.92 3.75 -18.62
N TYR A 58 8.88 4.58 -18.95
CA TYR A 58 8.62 5.96 -19.33
C TYR A 58 7.73 6.06 -20.57
N GLN A 59 7.99 5.25 -21.60
CA GLN A 59 7.22 5.24 -22.83
C GLN A 59 5.78 4.78 -22.62
N ALA A 60 5.56 3.73 -21.81
CA ALA A 60 4.23 3.23 -21.48
C ALA A 60 3.38 4.30 -20.79
N LEU A 61 3.92 4.93 -19.74
CA LEU A 61 3.27 6.04 -19.05
C LEU A 61 3.05 7.25 -19.96
N SER A 62 4.06 7.62 -20.77
CA SER A 62 3.97 8.74 -21.71
C SER A 62 2.87 8.53 -22.74
N LYS A 63 2.72 7.30 -23.26
CA LYS A 63 1.65 6.95 -24.22
C LYS A 63 0.28 7.13 -23.58
N ALA A 64 0.08 6.66 -22.37
CA ALA A 64 -1.17 6.84 -21.64
C ALA A 64 -1.46 8.35 -21.38
N PHE A 65 -0.50 9.10 -20.91
CA PHE A 65 -0.66 10.52 -20.56
C PHE A 65 -0.86 11.45 -21.78
N LYS A 66 -0.51 11.01 -22.99
CA LYS A 66 -0.83 11.75 -24.22
C LYS A 66 -2.34 11.91 -24.43
N LEU A 67 -3.16 10.98 -23.95
CA LEU A 67 -4.62 11.00 -24.08
C LEU A 67 -5.26 12.11 -23.25
N LEU A 68 -4.64 12.53 -22.15
CA LEU A 68 -5.15 13.59 -21.28
C LEU A 68 -5.11 14.94 -21.99
N LYS A 69 -6.10 15.82 -21.72
CA LYS A 69 -6.23 17.16 -22.28
C LYS A 69 -6.17 18.21 -21.17
N ARG A 70 -5.98 19.48 -21.56
CA ARG A 70 -6.05 20.60 -20.64
C ARG A 70 -7.40 20.62 -19.90
N GLY A 71 -7.35 20.75 -18.57
CA GLY A 71 -8.52 20.74 -17.69
C GLY A 71 -8.93 19.33 -17.22
N ASP A 72 -8.32 18.27 -17.74
CA ASP A 72 -8.53 16.93 -17.21
C ASP A 72 -7.89 16.78 -15.82
N GLU A 73 -8.42 15.84 -15.04
CA GLU A 73 -7.91 15.47 -13.72
C GLU A 73 -7.52 13.99 -13.72
N ILE A 74 -6.42 13.65 -13.05
CA ILE A 74 -5.99 12.26 -12.91
C ILE A 74 -5.58 11.96 -11.48
N VAL A 75 -6.13 10.87 -10.92
CA VAL A 75 -5.69 10.27 -9.66
C VAL A 75 -4.67 9.16 -9.94
N ILE A 76 -3.55 9.19 -9.26
CA ILE A 76 -2.47 8.21 -9.36
C ILE A 76 -2.23 7.61 -7.98
N GLN A 77 -2.39 6.31 -7.86
CA GLN A 77 -2.06 5.57 -6.66
C GLN A 77 -0.54 5.47 -6.52
N PHE A 78 0.01 6.05 -5.46
CA PHE A 78 1.45 6.20 -5.26
C PHE A 78 1.96 5.31 -4.10
N PRO A 79 3.13 4.64 -4.25
CA PRO A 79 4.03 4.65 -5.40
C PRO A 79 3.46 3.85 -6.57
N LEU A 80 3.89 4.16 -7.78
CA LEU A 80 3.59 3.34 -8.93
C LEU A 80 4.27 1.97 -8.80
N LEU A 81 3.56 0.90 -9.12
CA LEU A 81 4.14 -0.44 -9.23
C LEU A 81 5.15 -0.50 -10.38
N HIS A 82 4.88 0.27 -11.42
CA HIS A 82 5.71 0.40 -12.61
C HIS A 82 6.48 1.73 -12.65
N HIS A 83 7.26 1.99 -11.60
CA HIS A 83 7.92 3.25 -11.38
C HIS A 83 9.10 3.48 -12.34
N SER A 84 9.15 4.66 -12.97
CA SER A 84 10.29 5.15 -13.78
C SER A 84 11.01 6.28 -13.06
N LEU A 85 12.37 6.29 -13.15
CA LEU A 85 13.19 7.40 -12.66
C LEU A 85 12.81 8.76 -13.29
N LEU A 86 12.24 8.72 -14.51
CA LEU A 86 11.84 9.90 -15.27
C LEU A 86 10.38 10.30 -15.03
N PHE A 87 9.69 9.68 -14.07
CA PHE A 87 8.28 9.91 -13.81
C PHE A 87 7.96 11.37 -13.46
N SER A 88 8.82 12.03 -12.70
CA SER A 88 8.67 13.45 -12.37
C SER A 88 8.64 14.35 -13.61
N ASN A 89 9.36 13.99 -14.69
CA ASN A 89 9.33 14.72 -15.96
C ASN A 89 7.95 14.61 -16.65
N LEU A 90 7.30 13.44 -16.53
CA LEU A 90 5.93 13.27 -17.03
C LEU A 90 4.94 14.12 -16.25
N LEU A 91 5.04 14.15 -14.92
CA LEU A 91 4.20 15.01 -14.06
C LEU A 91 4.40 16.49 -14.40
N LYS A 92 5.66 16.93 -14.60
CA LYS A 92 5.97 18.30 -15.05
C LYS A 92 5.34 18.62 -16.40
N SER A 93 5.35 17.65 -17.32
CA SER A 93 4.69 17.79 -18.63
C SER A 93 3.17 17.91 -18.51
N LEU A 94 2.52 17.07 -17.67
CA LEU A 94 1.09 17.15 -17.39
C LEU A 94 0.70 18.50 -16.81
N ARG A 95 1.48 19.00 -15.83
CA ARG A 95 1.27 20.33 -15.25
C ARG A 95 1.36 21.45 -16.29
N LYS A 96 2.37 21.40 -17.18
CA LYS A 96 2.49 22.36 -18.30
C LYS A 96 1.32 22.30 -19.27
N LYS A 97 0.78 21.10 -19.50
CA LYS A 97 -0.41 20.87 -20.33
C LYS A 97 -1.70 21.36 -19.68
N GLY A 98 -1.67 21.68 -18.39
CA GLY A 98 -2.85 22.10 -17.61
C GLY A 98 -3.73 20.94 -17.15
N VAL A 99 -3.16 19.75 -17.01
CA VAL A 99 -3.80 18.59 -16.38
C VAL A 99 -3.57 18.66 -14.88
N LYS A 100 -4.62 18.44 -14.09
CA LYS A 100 -4.52 18.35 -12.63
C LYS A 100 -4.19 16.91 -12.22
N THR A 101 -3.14 16.74 -11.45
CA THR A 101 -2.66 15.44 -10.99
C THR A 101 -2.78 15.34 -9.48
N TYR A 102 -3.34 14.24 -8.99
CA TYR A 102 -3.50 13.96 -7.57
C TYR A 102 -2.84 12.63 -7.23
N PHE A 103 -2.11 12.58 -6.12
CA PHE A 103 -1.60 11.32 -5.57
C PHE A 103 -2.50 10.83 -4.45
N LEU A 104 -2.84 9.54 -4.49
CA LEU A 104 -3.34 8.81 -3.35
C LEU A 104 -2.18 7.94 -2.85
N ILE A 105 -1.68 8.26 -1.67
CA ILE A 105 -0.51 7.57 -1.11
C ILE A 105 -0.96 6.24 -0.51
N HIS A 106 -0.31 5.14 -0.92
CA HIS A 106 -0.37 3.86 -0.23
C HIS A 106 0.85 3.67 0.66
N ASP A 107 2.03 4.00 0.13
CA ASP A 107 3.29 3.92 0.85
C ASP A 107 4.20 5.08 0.47
N LEU A 108 5.08 5.45 1.40
CA LEU A 108 6.22 6.33 1.15
C LEU A 108 7.49 5.51 1.43
N GLU A 109 8.17 5.09 0.36
CA GLU A 109 9.37 4.24 0.46
C GLU A 109 10.46 4.89 1.31
N THR A 110 10.62 6.22 1.20
CA THR A 110 11.62 6.97 1.98
C THR A 110 11.31 7.00 3.48
N LEU A 111 10.05 6.82 3.88
CA LEU A 111 9.67 6.67 5.29
C LEU A 111 9.74 5.21 5.74
N ARG A 112 9.27 4.30 4.91
CA ARG A 112 9.24 2.88 5.22
C ARG A 112 10.63 2.32 5.46
N PHE A 113 11.61 2.73 4.66
CA PHE A 113 12.98 2.25 4.72
C PHE A 113 13.97 3.24 5.32
N VAL A 114 13.50 4.23 6.08
CA VAL A 114 14.36 5.28 6.66
C VAL A 114 15.45 4.69 7.55
N ASN A 115 15.12 3.69 8.36
CA ASN A 115 16.01 3.03 9.31
C ASN A 115 16.55 1.69 8.79
N ASP A 116 16.33 1.33 7.53
CA ASP A 116 16.87 0.10 6.97
C ASP A 116 18.34 0.29 6.59
N GLU A 117 19.23 -0.19 7.45
CA GLU A 117 20.68 -0.13 7.22
C GLU A 117 21.16 -1.12 6.16
N THR A 118 20.36 -2.13 5.83
CA THR A 118 20.70 -3.18 4.86
C THR A 118 20.55 -2.70 3.42
N LEU A 119 19.76 -1.65 3.19
CA LEU A 119 19.53 -1.11 1.85
C LEU A 119 20.77 -0.41 1.29
N PRO A 120 21.19 -0.77 0.06
CA PRO A 120 22.29 -0.11 -0.61
C PRO A 120 22.06 1.40 -0.76
N PHE A 121 23.11 2.21 -0.58
CA PHE A 121 23.03 3.68 -0.71
C PHE A 121 22.40 4.14 -2.04
N ARG A 122 22.73 3.47 -3.15
CA ARG A 122 22.15 3.76 -4.47
C ARG A 122 20.63 3.62 -4.49
N MET A 123 20.10 2.66 -3.74
CA MET A 123 18.65 2.41 -3.65
C MET A 123 17.98 3.49 -2.81
N LYS A 124 18.55 3.86 -1.66
CA LYS A 124 18.09 4.99 -0.83
C LYS A 124 18.08 6.30 -1.62
N LEU A 125 19.16 6.58 -2.37
CA LEU A 125 19.24 7.78 -3.21
C LEU A 125 18.18 7.78 -4.31
N ARG A 126 17.96 6.64 -4.98
CA ARG A 126 16.92 6.50 -6.00
C ARG A 126 15.53 6.81 -5.42
N MET A 127 15.17 6.19 -4.30
CA MET A 127 13.89 6.43 -3.62
C MET A 127 13.72 7.91 -3.28
N LYS A 128 14.74 8.54 -2.71
CA LYS A 128 14.73 9.96 -2.34
C LYS A 128 14.52 10.87 -3.56
N ILE A 129 15.19 10.59 -4.67
CA ILE A 129 15.06 11.39 -5.90
C ILE A 129 13.68 11.20 -6.53
N THR A 130 13.23 9.95 -6.69
CA THR A 130 11.97 9.65 -7.39
C THR A 130 10.75 10.09 -6.59
N GLU A 131 10.71 9.82 -5.29
CA GLU A 131 9.63 10.23 -4.41
C GLU A 131 9.63 11.76 -4.25
N GLY A 132 10.74 12.34 -3.81
CA GLY A 132 10.83 13.77 -3.53
C GLY A 132 10.51 14.63 -4.74
N SER A 133 11.06 14.30 -5.92
CA SER A 133 10.79 15.08 -7.14
C SER A 133 9.34 14.95 -7.61
N SER A 134 8.69 13.82 -7.39
CA SER A 134 7.31 13.59 -7.84
C SER A 134 6.29 14.35 -7.01
N LEU A 135 6.46 14.38 -5.68
CA LEU A 135 5.53 15.02 -4.74
C LEU A 135 5.34 16.53 -4.99
N HIS A 136 6.33 17.21 -5.54
CA HIS A 136 6.26 18.66 -5.80
C HIS A 136 5.49 19.04 -7.07
N TYR A 137 5.31 18.11 -8.02
CA TYR A 137 4.66 18.43 -9.30
C TYR A 137 3.17 18.18 -9.32
N VAL A 138 2.60 17.53 -8.29
CA VAL A 138 1.17 17.25 -8.21
C VAL A 138 0.36 18.43 -7.66
N ASN A 139 -0.91 18.46 -7.98
CA ASN A 139 -1.85 19.50 -7.53
C ASN A 139 -2.38 19.20 -6.13
N GLY A 140 -2.51 17.94 -5.76
CA GLY A 140 -2.93 17.52 -4.43
C GLY A 140 -2.44 16.14 -4.06
N ILE A 141 -2.42 15.86 -2.77
CA ILE A 141 -1.99 14.59 -2.18
C ILE A 141 -3.04 14.15 -1.16
N ILE A 142 -3.47 12.91 -1.27
CA ILE A 142 -4.28 12.23 -0.27
C ILE A 142 -3.32 11.36 0.54
N ALA A 143 -3.05 11.75 1.78
CA ALA A 143 -2.15 11.09 2.71
C ALA A 143 -2.95 10.28 3.73
N HIS A 144 -2.31 9.32 4.41
CA HIS A 144 -2.98 8.47 5.37
C HIS A 144 -3.56 9.28 6.55
N ASN A 145 -2.74 10.12 7.20
CA ASN A 145 -3.11 10.78 8.44
C ASN A 145 -2.29 12.07 8.66
N LYS A 146 -2.58 12.74 9.77
CA LYS A 146 -1.90 13.98 10.17
C LYS A 146 -0.39 13.82 10.37
N VAL A 147 0.08 12.64 10.80
CA VAL A 147 1.51 12.38 11.02
C VAL A 147 2.23 12.32 9.67
N MET A 148 1.71 11.54 8.72
CA MET A 148 2.27 11.51 7.36
C MET A 148 2.18 12.88 6.68
N LYS A 149 1.08 13.63 6.86
CA LYS A 149 0.96 15.01 6.39
C LYS A 149 2.08 15.89 6.95
N GLY A 150 2.37 15.81 8.25
CA GLY A 150 3.46 16.56 8.88
C GLY A 150 4.82 16.27 8.24
N VAL A 151 5.10 14.99 7.96
CA VAL A 151 6.33 14.59 7.26
C VAL A 151 6.41 15.16 5.84
N LEU A 152 5.31 15.12 5.09
CA LEU A 152 5.26 15.68 3.73
C LEU A 152 5.48 17.21 3.75
N VAL A 153 4.90 17.91 4.72
CA VAL A 153 5.13 19.35 4.91
C VAL A 153 6.60 19.63 5.22
N ASN A 154 7.22 18.86 6.11
CA ASN A 154 8.65 18.98 6.42
C ASN A 154 9.55 18.67 5.19
N LYS A 155 9.07 17.90 4.23
CA LYS A 155 9.72 17.67 2.93
C LYS A 155 9.45 18.80 1.91
N GLY A 156 8.76 19.88 2.30
CA GLY A 156 8.50 21.06 1.47
C GLY A 156 7.22 20.99 0.63
N VAL A 157 6.33 20.03 0.88
CA VAL A 157 5.00 20.00 0.23
C VAL A 157 4.08 21.00 0.96
N LEU A 158 3.36 21.83 0.21
CA LEU A 158 2.42 22.79 0.79
C LEU A 158 1.27 22.07 1.51
N GLY A 159 1.06 22.38 2.79
CA GLY A 159 0.07 21.69 3.64
C GLY A 159 -1.37 21.79 3.14
N GLU A 160 -1.70 22.88 2.42
CA GLU A 160 -3.00 23.09 1.77
C GLU A 160 -3.31 22.10 0.63
N LYS A 161 -2.27 21.50 0.05
CA LYS A 161 -2.42 20.47 -0.99
C LYS A 161 -2.62 19.07 -0.42
N ILE A 162 -2.53 18.90 0.90
CA ILE A 162 -2.57 17.59 1.53
C ILE A 162 -3.88 17.40 2.29
N THR A 163 -4.68 16.43 1.86
CA THR A 163 -5.88 15.96 2.55
C THR A 163 -5.57 14.62 3.22
N ASN A 164 -6.11 14.39 4.41
CA ASN A 164 -5.99 13.08 5.08
C ASN A 164 -7.13 12.16 4.62
N LEU A 165 -6.79 10.90 4.34
CA LEU A 165 -7.76 9.84 4.06
C LEU A 165 -8.36 9.28 5.37
N GLU A 166 -7.53 9.20 6.39
CA GLU A 166 -7.72 8.55 7.70
C GLU A 166 -7.70 7.03 7.58
N ILE A 167 -8.66 6.39 6.93
CA ILE A 167 -8.70 4.93 6.75
C ILE A 167 -9.08 4.59 5.31
N PHE A 168 -8.51 3.51 4.77
CA PHE A 168 -8.93 2.96 3.48
C PHE A 168 -10.21 2.16 3.65
N ASP A 169 -11.02 2.10 2.61
CA ASP A 169 -12.11 1.14 2.53
C ASP A 169 -11.55 -0.28 2.36
N TYR A 170 -12.28 -1.26 2.86
CA TYR A 170 -12.09 -2.67 2.56
C TYR A 170 -13.42 -3.19 2.04
N LEU A 171 -13.55 -3.25 0.71
CA LEU A 171 -14.79 -3.65 0.06
C LEU A 171 -14.93 -5.18 0.14
N ILE A 172 -16.07 -5.64 0.62
CA ILE A 172 -16.44 -7.06 0.68
C ILE A 172 -17.64 -7.30 -0.22
N PRO A 173 -17.66 -8.42 -0.97
CA PRO A 173 -18.77 -8.70 -1.90
C PRO A 173 -20.12 -8.89 -1.20
N ASP A 174 -20.09 -9.56 -0.06
CA ASP A 174 -21.28 -9.88 0.72
C ASP A 174 -21.09 -9.47 2.18
N PHE A 175 -22.03 -8.70 2.72
CA PHE A 175 -22.03 -8.37 4.14
C PHE A 175 -22.40 -9.60 4.97
N ILE A 176 -21.51 -10.00 5.87
CA ILE A 176 -21.73 -11.09 6.81
C ILE A 176 -21.89 -10.51 8.21
N GLU A 177 -23.13 -10.51 8.71
CA GLU A 177 -23.36 -10.11 10.10
C GLU A 177 -22.77 -11.15 11.06
N LYS A 178 -21.71 -10.77 11.78
CA LYS A 178 -21.15 -11.61 12.85
C LYS A 178 -21.91 -11.35 14.15
N THR A 179 -22.78 -12.27 14.52
CA THR A 179 -23.82 -12.10 15.54
C THR A 179 -23.34 -12.07 16.99
N SER A 180 -22.10 -12.42 17.33
CA SER A 180 -21.62 -12.32 18.71
C SER A 180 -20.08 -12.32 18.82
N LEU A 181 -19.51 -11.13 18.84
CA LEU A 181 -18.10 -10.99 19.23
C LEU A 181 -17.98 -11.08 20.75
N ARG A 182 -17.29 -12.10 21.24
CA ARG A 182 -16.95 -12.25 22.66
C ARG A 182 -15.51 -11.84 22.88
N LYS A 183 -15.27 -11.00 23.90
CA LYS A 183 -13.93 -10.49 24.21
C LYS A 183 -12.91 -11.59 24.57
N GLU A 184 -13.41 -12.73 25.02
CA GLU A 184 -12.64 -13.89 25.43
C GLU A 184 -12.16 -14.76 24.25
N GLN A 185 -12.65 -14.48 23.03
CA GLN A 185 -12.18 -15.16 21.82
C GLN A 185 -10.74 -14.75 21.48
N PRO A 186 -10.01 -15.60 20.70
CA PRO A 186 -8.64 -15.30 20.30
C PRO A 186 -8.48 -13.95 19.61
N ILE A 187 -7.29 -13.37 19.71
CA ILE A 187 -6.90 -12.18 18.93
C ILE A 187 -6.56 -12.61 17.52
N ILE A 188 -7.08 -11.88 16.54
CA ILE A 188 -6.84 -12.11 15.11
C ILE A 188 -5.56 -11.40 14.69
N VAL A 189 -4.66 -12.12 14.00
CA VAL A 189 -3.50 -11.56 13.30
C VAL A 189 -3.58 -11.94 11.84
N ALA A 190 -3.80 -10.98 10.95
CA ALA A 190 -3.93 -11.24 9.52
C ALA A 190 -2.90 -10.49 8.68
N GLY A 191 -2.43 -11.10 7.58
CA GLY A 191 -1.56 -10.48 6.59
C GLY A 191 -0.27 -11.24 6.28
N ASN A 192 0.82 -10.51 6.03
CA ASN A 192 2.14 -11.12 5.85
C ASN A 192 2.74 -11.44 7.22
N LEU A 193 2.91 -12.73 7.50
CA LEU A 193 3.41 -13.29 8.77
C LEU A 193 4.89 -13.71 8.66
N SER A 194 5.58 -13.35 7.57
CA SER A 194 7.00 -13.66 7.41
C SER A 194 7.84 -13.06 8.53
N GLN A 195 8.91 -13.72 8.89
CA GLN A 195 9.81 -13.31 9.97
C GLN A 195 10.33 -11.89 9.78
N ASP A 196 10.62 -11.47 8.56
CA ASP A 196 11.12 -10.12 8.27
C ASP A 196 10.12 -9.01 8.67
N LYS A 197 8.82 -9.34 8.69
CA LYS A 197 7.76 -8.40 9.00
C LYS A 197 7.10 -8.63 10.35
N ALA A 198 6.99 -9.87 10.79
CA ALA A 198 6.18 -10.28 11.93
C ALA A 198 6.96 -11.19 12.91
N ALA A 199 8.27 -10.92 13.12
CA ALA A 199 9.06 -11.71 14.05
C ALA A 199 8.52 -11.67 15.48
N TYR A 200 7.75 -10.64 15.85
CA TYR A 200 7.07 -10.54 17.13
C TYR A 200 6.17 -11.74 17.44
N LEU A 201 5.63 -12.43 16.42
CA LEU A 201 4.79 -13.62 16.60
C LEU A 201 5.49 -14.70 17.42
N TYR A 202 6.79 -14.88 17.23
CA TYR A 202 7.58 -15.89 17.93
C TYR A 202 7.99 -15.50 19.36
N SER A 203 7.48 -14.36 19.86
CA SER A 203 7.71 -13.82 21.21
C SER A 203 6.44 -13.28 21.84
N LEU A 204 5.28 -13.74 21.38
CA LEU A 204 4.00 -13.37 21.99
C LEU A 204 3.90 -13.88 23.42
N PRO A 205 3.15 -13.21 24.31
CA PRO A 205 2.87 -13.72 25.65
C PRO A 205 2.02 -14.99 25.56
N ILE A 206 2.07 -15.82 26.62
CA ILE A 206 1.36 -17.11 26.68
C ILE A 206 -0.17 -16.91 26.61
N GLU A 207 -0.66 -15.80 27.05
CA GLU A 207 -2.05 -15.37 26.93
C GLU A 207 -2.11 -13.94 26.34
N PRO A 208 -3.13 -13.63 25.54
CA PRO A 208 -4.30 -14.45 25.13
C PRO A 208 -3.97 -15.46 24.02
N GLN A 209 -5.01 -16.19 23.55
CA GLN A 209 -4.91 -17.03 22.35
C GLN A 209 -4.87 -16.17 21.08
N PHE A 210 -4.19 -16.63 20.04
CA PHE A 210 -4.05 -15.92 18.77
C PHE A 210 -4.47 -16.80 17.59
N ASN A 211 -5.28 -16.24 16.69
CA ASN A 211 -5.63 -16.85 15.41
C ASN A 211 -4.87 -16.13 14.28
N LEU A 212 -4.02 -16.89 13.58
CA LEU A 212 -3.08 -16.38 12.58
C LEU A 212 -3.57 -16.70 11.16
N TYR A 213 -3.68 -15.67 10.31
CA TYR A 213 -4.17 -15.76 8.93
C TYR A 213 -3.19 -15.06 7.97
N GLY A 214 -2.62 -15.79 7.02
CA GLY A 214 -1.76 -15.17 6.03
C GLY A 214 -0.62 -16.05 5.54
N VAL A 215 0.33 -15.42 4.85
CA VAL A 215 1.48 -16.11 4.24
C VAL A 215 2.76 -15.90 5.04
N GLY A 216 3.69 -16.84 4.94
CA GLY A 216 5.05 -16.70 5.46
C GLY A 216 5.23 -17.04 6.94
N PHE A 217 4.23 -17.62 7.61
CA PHE A 217 4.35 -18.11 8.97
C PHE A 217 5.20 -19.37 9.02
N ASP A 218 6.14 -19.44 9.93
CA ASP A 218 6.95 -20.63 10.20
C ASP A 218 6.30 -21.49 11.29
N GLU A 219 5.53 -22.48 10.87
CA GLU A 219 4.81 -23.38 11.78
C GLU A 219 5.72 -24.19 12.70
N SER A 220 7.00 -24.40 12.34
CA SER A 220 7.95 -25.10 13.21
C SER A 220 8.25 -24.33 14.50
N ARG A 221 7.97 -23.01 14.52
CA ARG A 221 8.18 -22.11 15.65
C ARG A 221 6.88 -21.66 16.31
N LYS A 222 5.76 -22.28 15.94
CA LYS A 222 4.43 -21.95 16.47
C LYS A 222 4.38 -22.10 18.00
N LEU A 223 3.87 -21.09 18.68
CA LEU A 223 3.64 -21.13 20.12
C LEU A 223 2.38 -21.92 20.46
N SER A 224 2.28 -22.40 21.71
CA SER A 224 1.15 -23.21 22.18
C SER A 224 -0.20 -22.49 22.18
N ASN A 225 -0.18 -21.17 22.24
CA ASN A 225 -1.37 -20.30 22.22
C ASN A 225 -1.70 -19.71 20.84
N GLU A 226 -1.10 -20.23 19.78
CA GLU A 226 -1.35 -19.83 18.41
C GLU A 226 -2.07 -20.91 17.63
N THR A 227 -3.03 -20.53 16.81
CA THR A 227 -3.66 -21.38 15.80
C THR A 227 -3.46 -20.76 14.43
N TYR A 228 -2.83 -21.49 13.51
CA TYR A 228 -2.60 -21.01 12.15
C TYR A 228 -3.62 -21.58 11.18
N PHE A 229 -4.34 -20.71 10.48
CA PHE A 229 -5.42 -21.07 9.54
C PHE A 229 -4.98 -21.01 8.07
N GLY A 230 -3.72 -20.65 7.80
CA GLY A 230 -3.24 -20.52 6.43
C GLY A 230 -3.60 -19.16 5.78
N SER A 231 -3.57 -19.14 4.45
CA SER A 231 -3.82 -17.93 3.66
C SER A 231 -5.11 -18.04 2.85
N PHE A 232 -5.85 -16.94 2.77
CA PHE A 232 -7.12 -16.81 2.07
C PHE A 232 -7.01 -15.77 0.96
N LEU A 233 -7.91 -15.81 -0.01
CA LEU A 233 -8.08 -14.69 -0.94
C LEU A 233 -8.56 -13.46 -0.18
N PRO A 234 -8.18 -12.24 -0.61
CA PRO A 234 -8.58 -11.02 0.11
C PRO A 234 -10.08 -10.86 0.32
N ASP A 235 -10.91 -11.28 -0.65
CA ASP A 235 -12.37 -11.18 -0.55
C ASP A 235 -13.00 -12.27 0.32
N GLU A 236 -12.31 -13.38 0.53
CA GLU A 236 -12.74 -14.49 1.40
C GLU A 236 -12.30 -14.28 2.86
N LEU A 237 -11.20 -13.55 3.06
CA LEU A 237 -10.58 -13.41 4.36
C LEU A 237 -11.52 -12.83 5.44
N PRO A 238 -12.34 -11.77 5.19
CA PRO A 238 -13.23 -11.23 6.22
C PRO A 238 -14.19 -12.26 6.79
N SER A 239 -14.73 -13.17 5.95
CA SER A 239 -15.63 -14.23 6.38
C SER A 239 -14.93 -15.35 7.13
N ALA A 240 -13.64 -15.58 6.84
CA ALA A 240 -12.84 -16.62 7.48
C ALA A 240 -12.28 -16.22 8.86
N LEU A 241 -12.25 -14.90 9.16
CA LEU A 241 -11.70 -14.42 10.43
C LEU A 241 -12.56 -14.82 11.61
N GLU A 242 -12.00 -15.53 12.57
CA GLU A 242 -12.61 -15.91 13.84
C GLU A 242 -11.80 -15.34 15.00
N GLY A 243 -12.46 -14.58 15.89
CA GLY A 243 -11.79 -13.99 17.04
C GLY A 243 -12.48 -12.74 17.55
N SER A 244 -11.86 -12.06 18.52
CA SER A 244 -12.42 -10.90 19.21
C SER A 244 -11.91 -9.57 18.65
N PHE A 245 -10.60 -9.38 18.64
CA PHE A 245 -9.92 -8.16 18.22
C PHE A 245 -8.91 -8.46 17.12
N GLY A 246 -8.76 -7.53 16.19
CA GLY A 246 -7.71 -7.57 15.18
C GLY A 246 -6.45 -6.85 15.67
N LEU A 247 -5.30 -7.51 15.61
CA LEU A 247 -4.02 -6.91 15.99
C LEU A 247 -3.37 -6.22 14.79
N VAL A 248 -3.22 -4.91 14.89
CA VAL A 248 -2.42 -4.11 13.95
C VAL A 248 -1.02 -3.92 14.52
N TRP A 249 -0.10 -4.79 14.15
CA TRP A 249 1.26 -4.81 14.65
C TRP A 249 2.21 -5.32 13.58
N ASP A 250 3.43 -4.78 13.52
CA ASP A 250 4.52 -5.25 12.67
C ASP A 250 5.85 -5.07 13.43
N GLY A 251 6.88 -5.81 13.04
CA GLY A 251 8.23 -5.69 13.56
C GLY A 251 8.72 -6.94 14.29
N ASP A 252 9.78 -6.76 15.03
CA ASP A 252 10.56 -7.85 15.65
C ASP A 252 10.32 -8.04 17.15
N SER A 253 9.54 -7.16 17.77
CA SER A 253 9.27 -7.20 19.22
C SER A 253 7.77 -7.18 19.51
N SER A 254 7.33 -7.99 20.47
CA SER A 254 5.97 -7.96 21.02
C SER A 254 5.73 -6.80 22.00
N LYS A 255 6.80 -6.09 22.42
CA LYS A 255 6.71 -4.96 23.36
C LYS A 255 6.63 -3.61 22.69
N THR A 256 7.23 -3.45 21.52
CA THR A 256 7.27 -2.19 20.75
C THR A 256 7.20 -2.50 19.26
N CYS A 257 6.47 -1.67 18.49
CA CYS A 257 6.55 -1.69 17.04
C CYS A 257 7.94 -1.19 16.61
N SER A 258 8.85 -2.11 16.38
CA SER A 258 10.25 -1.89 16.04
C SER A 258 10.62 -2.48 14.68
N GLY A 259 11.88 -2.23 14.24
CA GLY A 259 12.33 -2.63 12.91
C GLY A 259 11.70 -1.80 11.79
N VAL A 260 12.04 -2.14 10.56
CA VAL A 260 11.64 -1.39 9.35
C VAL A 260 10.11 -1.24 9.24
N PHE A 261 9.40 -2.33 9.43
CA PHE A 261 7.94 -2.33 9.26
C PHE A 261 7.19 -1.79 10.47
N GLY A 262 7.66 -2.07 11.69
CA GLY A 262 7.04 -1.59 12.91
C GLY A 262 7.15 -0.07 13.08
N GLU A 263 8.33 0.50 12.80
CA GLU A 263 8.52 1.95 12.82
C GLU A 263 7.64 2.66 11.79
N TYR A 264 7.38 2.03 10.64
CA TYR A 264 6.54 2.60 9.60
C TYR A 264 5.07 2.74 10.02
N LEU A 265 4.57 1.90 10.93
CA LEU A 265 3.20 2.01 11.47
C LEU A 265 2.92 3.35 12.16
N ARG A 266 3.95 4.12 12.52
CA ARG A 266 3.80 5.48 13.07
C ARG A 266 3.28 6.48 12.04
N TYR A 267 3.45 6.20 10.76
CA TYR A 267 3.19 7.12 9.66
C TYR A 267 2.02 6.69 8.79
N ASN A 268 1.74 5.39 8.70
CA ASN A 268 0.68 4.89 7.87
C ASN A 268 -0.52 4.38 8.68
N ASN A 269 -1.67 4.33 8.04
CA ASN A 269 -2.84 3.61 8.53
C ASN A 269 -2.87 2.26 7.81
N SER A 270 -2.54 1.21 8.54
CA SER A 270 -2.43 -0.13 7.97
C SER A 270 -3.77 -0.61 7.43
N HIS A 271 -3.78 -1.17 6.22
CA HIS A 271 -4.97 -1.79 5.62
C HIS A 271 -5.53 -2.98 6.44
N LYS A 272 -4.73 -3.51 7.38
CA LYS A 272 -5.23 -4.47 8.39
C LYS A 272 -6.35 -3.88 9.25
N ALA A 273 -6.25 -2.58 9.61
CA ALA A 273 -7.30 -1.93 10.38
C ALA A 273 -8.64 -1.92 9.60
N SER A 274 -8.59 -1.61 8.32
CA SER A 274 -9.76 -1.65 7.43
C SER A 274 -10.37 -3.05 7.35
N LEU A 275 -9.53 -4.09 7.20
CA LEU A 275 -9.95 -5.49 7.19
C LEU A 275 -10.69 -5.89 8.47
N TYR A 276 -10.21 -5.44 9.64
CA TYR A 276 -10.83 -5.81 10.93
C TYR A 276 -12.11 -5.04 11.22
N LEU A 277 -12.37 -3.95 10.51
CA LEU A 277 -13.58 -3.15 10.63
C LEU A 277 -14.65 -3.52 9.59
N ALA A 278 -14.26 -4.21 8.53
CA ALA A 278 -15.17 -4.73 7.52
C ALA A 278 -15.88 -6.00 8.01
#